data_cc3bac5fa339b51f5f3bcd770bc08402
#
_entry.id   cc3bac5fa339b51f5f3bcd770bc08402
#
_cell.length_a   1.000
_cell.length_b   1.000
_cell.length_c   1.000
_cell.angle_alpha   90.00
_cell.angle_beta   90.00
_cell.angle_gamma   90.00
#
_symmetry.space_group_name_H-M   'P 1'
#
loop_
_entity.id
_entity.type
_entity.pdbx_description
1 polymer ?
#
loop_
_entity_poly.entity_id
_entity_poly.type
_entity_poly.pdbx_seq_one_letter_code
_entity_poly.pdbx_strand_id
1 'polypeptide(L)'
;ALDLFNNLVKKYQVYHITGNHEQKALIKEYKDMYLEYFKQLKKIPAVHLDNEMIQIKKGDSHINLYGLTIPFRCYKYLFDKDKSIDLGKDFLQKNLPTINKKEYNILLAHTPFYFEEYEKWGADLILAGHVHGGIIRLPYVGGLLSPNRHFFPKYDLGKYNKNNSTMIVTKGLGGSK
;
A
#
# COMPACT_ATOMS: atom_id res chain seq x y z
N ALA A 1 2.88 15.44 -6.32
CA ALA A 1 2.64 14.06 -6.80
C ALA A 1 2.44 14.01 -8.32
N LEU A 2 1.55 14.84 -8.90
CA LEU A 2 1.29 14.84 -10.36
C LEU A 2 2.55 15.00 -11.22
N ASP A 3 3.47 15.91 -10.84
CA ASP A 3 4.72 16.11 -11.57
C ASP A 3 5.60 14.86 -11.55
N LEU A 4 5.65 14.14 -10.43
CA LEU A 4 6.36 12.88 -10.32
C LEU A 4 5.76 11.84 -11.27
N PHE A 5 4.44 11.66 -11.26
CA PHE A 5 3.75 10.75 -12.18
C PHE A 5 4.02 11.12 -13.64
N ASN A 6 3.84 12.40 -14.00
CA ASN A 6 4.10 12.91 -15.35
C ASN A 6 5.53 12.63 -15.84
N ASN A 7 6.52 12.68 -14.94
CA ASN A 7 7.91 12.39 -15.30
C ASN A 7 8.19 10.89 -15.39
N LEU A 8 7.61 10.09 -14.51
CA LEU A 8 7.81 8.64 -14.51
C LEU A 8 7.19 7.96 -15.72
N VAL A 9 5.96 8.34 -16.11
CA VAL A 9 5.25 7.71 -17.24
C VAL A 9 5.92 7.97 -18.60
N LYS A 10 6.81 8.97 -18.71
CA LYS A 10 7.62 9.20 -19.90
C LYS A 10 8.65 8.10 -20.15
N LYS A 11 9.03 7.35 -19.11
CA LYS A 11 10.12 6.36 -19.17
C LYS A 11 9.69 4.96 -18.75
N TYR A 12 8.63 4.85 -17.92
CA TYR A 12 8.23 3.60 -17.28
C TYR A 12 6.73 3.40 -17.34
N GLN A 13 6.30 2.14 -17.35
CA GLN A 13 4.92 1.81 -17.00
C GLN A 13 4.76 2.01 -15.50
N VAL A 14 3.81 2.83 -15.08
CA VAL A 14 3.57 3.20 -13.68
C VAL A 14 2.27 2.59 -13.19
N TYR A 15 2.34 1.96 -12.03
CA TYR A 15 1.19 1.39 -11.31
C TYR A 15 1.05 2.07 -9.96
N HIS A 16 -0.17 2.33 -9.53
CA HIS A 16 -0.43 2.94 -8.24
C HIS A 16 -1.71 2.43 -7.60
N ILE A 17 -1.82 2.58 -6.30
CA ILE A 17 -2.98 2.24 -5.47
C ILE A 17 -3.41 3.43 -4.64
N THR A 18 -4.61 3.37 -4.07
CA THR A 18 -5.15 4.38 -3.15
C THR A 18 -4.64 4.14 -1.72
N GLY A 19 -4.11 5.19 -1.09
CA GLY A 19 -3.73 5.20 0.32
C GLY A 19 -4.79 5.82 1.24
N ASN A 20 -4.49 5.89 2.54
CA ASN A 20 -5.39 6.46 3.54
C ASN A 20 -5.57 7.97 3.39
N HIS A 21 -4.56 8.69 2.91
CA HIS A 21 -4.66 10.14 2.70
C HIS A 21 -5.65 10.51 1.60
N GLU A 22 -5.64 9.78 0.50
CA GLU A 22 -6.61 9.95 -0.59
C GLU A 22 -8.03 9.68 -0.10
N GLN A 23 -8.25 8.60 0.65
CA GLN A 23 -9.57 8.28 1.21
C GLN A 23 -10.03 9.33 2.22
N LYS A 24 -9.14 9.77 3.14
CA LYS A 24 -9.44 10.80 4.15
C LYS A 24 -9.85 12.12 3.49
N ALA A 25 -9.19 12.49 2.42
CA ALA A 25 -9.42 13.73 1.73
C ALA A 25 -10.79 13.76 1.03
N LEU A 26 -11.30 12.62 0.56
CA LEU A 26 -12.65 12.52 0.00
C LEU A 26 -13.77 12.68 1.04
N ILE A 27 -13.45 12.52 2.34
CA ILE A 27 -14.42 12.59 3.44
C ILE A 27 -14.47 13.97 4.10
N LYS A 28 -13.43 14.84 3.93
CA LYS A 28 -13.25 16.11 4.65
C LYS A 28 -13.34 17.35 3.75
N GLU A 29 -13.13 18.52 4.37
CA GLU A 29 -13.19 19.87 3.80
C GLU A 29 -12.39 20.11 2.51
N TYR A 30 -11.47 19.20 2.17
CA TYR A 30 -10.62 19.28 0.98
C TYR A 30 -11.15 18.46 -0.21
N LYS A 31 -12.41 18.02 -0.16
CA LYS A 31 -13.01 17.13 -1.16
C LYS A 31 -12.85 17.65 -2.59
N ASP A 32 -13.15 18.92 -2.82
CA ASP A 32 -13.11 19.50 -4.16
C ASP A 32 -11.68 19.57 -4.72
N MET A 33 -10.69 19.91 -3.89
CA MET A 33 -9.29 19.93 -4.29
C MET A 33 -8.80 18.52 -4.66
N TYR A 34 -9.23 17.50 -3.92
CA TYR A 34 -8.87 16.11 -4.20
C TYR A 34 -9.61 15.53 -5.42
N LEU A 35 -10.85 15.92 -5.65
CA LEU A 35 -11.56 15.57 -6.87
C LEU A 35 -10.85 16.12 -8.10
N GLU A 36 -10.36 17.36 -8.05
CA GLU A 36 -9.57 17.93 -9.15
C GLU A 36 -8.21 17.21 -9.29
N TYR A 37 -7.54 16.88 -8.19
CA TYR A 37 -6.33 16.05 -8.21
C TYR A 37 -6.55 14.71 -8.91
N PHE A 38 -7.60 13.97 -8.56
CA PHE A 38 -7.94 12.70 -9.20
C PHE A 38 -8.32 12.87 -10.67
N LYS A 39 -9.02 13.94 -11.02
CA LYS A 39 -9.33 14.25 -12.41
C LYS A 39 -8.08 14.51 -13.25
N GLN A 40 -7.08 15.17 -12.69
CA GLN A 40 -5.78 15.35 -13.33
C GLN A 40 -4.98 14.06 -13.39
N LEU A 41 -4.97 13.28 -12.32
CA LEU A 41 -4.28 11.99 -12.26
C LEU A 41 -4.81 11.01 -13.31
N LYS A 42 -6.12 10.98 -13.56
CA LYS A 42 -6.74 10.16 -14.61
C LYS A 42 -6.30 10.51 -16.04
N LYS A 43 -5.76 11.70 -16.29
CA LYS A 43 -5.20 12.08 -17.59
C LYS A 43 -3.77 11.57 -17.80
N ILE A 44 -3.10 11.12 -16.74
CA ILE A 44 -1.76 10.57 -16.80
C ILE A 44 -1.88 9.08 -17.11
N PRO A 45 -1.07 8.52 -18.05
CA PRO A 45 -1.12 7.11 -18.42
C PRO A 45 -0.46 6.21 -17.37
N ALA A 46 -0.84 6.39 -16.11
CA ALA A 46 -0.49 5.53 -14.98
C ALA A 46 -1.68 4.61 -14.65
N VAL A 47 -1.43 3.34 -14.43
CA VAL A 47 -2.47 2.36 -14.14
C VAL A 47 -2.84 2.41 -12.66
N HIS A 48 -4.07 2.79 -12.35
CA HIS A 48 -4.62 2.71 -11.00
C HIS A 48 -5.24 1.34 -10.79
N LEU A 49 -4.80 0.64 -9.75
CA LEU A 49 -5.34 -0.66 -9.35
C LEU A 49 -6.15 -0.48 -8.06
N ASP A 50 -7.46 -0.63 -8.16
CA ASP A 50 -8.39 -0.51 -7.04
C ASP A 50 -9.13 -1.83 -6.83
N ASN A 51 -8.54 -2.72 -6.05
CA ASN A 51 -8.96 -4.10 -5.87
C ASN A 51 -9.00 -4.89 -7.20
N GLU A 52 -8.02 -4.64 -8.03
CA GLU A 52 -7.87 -5.19 -9.37
C GLU A 52 -6.54 -5.92 -9.54
N MET A 53 -6.45 -6.70 -10.61
CA MET A 53 -5.24 -7.40 -11.00
C MET A 53 -4.96 -7.19 -12.49
N ILE A 54 -3.67 -7.10 -12.81
CA ILE A 54 -3.18 -7.15 -14.18
C ILE A 54 -2.03 -8.16 -14.29
N GLN A 55 -1.82 -8.68 -15.48
CA GLN A 55 -0.62 -9.43 -15.82
C GLN A 55 0.41 -8.52 -16.47
N ILE A 56 1.64 -8.53 -15.96
CA ILE A 56 2.79 -7.90 -16.58
C ILE A 56 3.55 -8.98 -17.32
N LYS A 57 3.62 -8.87 -18.66
CA LYS A 57 4.23 -9.85 -19.54
C LYS A 57 5.59 -9.39 -20.04
N LYS A 58 6.53 -10.33 -20.16
CA LYS A 58 7.82 -10.14 -20.82
C LYS A 58 8.21 -11.42 -21.57
N GLY A 59 8.13 -11.39 -22.89
CA GLY A 59 8.21 -12.63 -23.70
C GLY A 59 7.11 -13.60 -23.29
N ASP A 60 7.49 -14.86 -23.07
CA ASP A 60 6.57 -15.94 -22.66
C ASP A 60 6.30 -15.96 -21.14
N SER A 61 7.00 -15.14 -20.37
CA SER A 61 6.86 -15.07 -18.92
C SER A 61 5.90 -13.96 -18.51
N HIS A 62 5.23 -14.16 -17.38
CA HIS A 62 4.38 -13.13 -16.77
C HIS A 62 4.44 -13.18 -15.24
N ILE A 63 4.04 -12.08 -14.64
CA ILE A 63 3.78 -11.95 -13.20
C ILE A 63 2.41 -11.32 -13.01
N ASN A 64 1.75 -11.64 -11.92
CA ASN A 64 0.49 -11.01 -11.55
C ASN A 64 0.76 -9.84 -10.60
N LEU A 65 0.22 -8.69 -10.91
CA LEU A 65 0.27 -7.50 -10.06
C LEU A 65 -1.14 -7.18 -9.56
N TYR A 66 -1.33 -7.23 -8.26
CA TYR A 66 -2.57 -6.92 -7.56
C TYR A 66 -2.45 -5.57 -6.85
N GLY A 67 -3.50 -4.76 -6.90
CA GLY A 67 -3.61 -3.54 -6.13
C GLY A 67 -4.72 -3.64 -5.10
N LEU A 68 -4.40 -3.49 -3.81
CA LEU A 68 -5.34 -3.59 -2.71
C LEU A 68 -5.68 -2.22 -2.14
N THR A 69 -6.95 -1.85 -2.17
CA THR A 69 -7.48 -0.69 -1.45
C THR A 69 -8.08 -1.16 -0.12
N ILE A 70 -7.44 -0.77 0.98
CA ILE A 70 -7.89 -1.08 2.33
C ILE A 70 -8.84 0.03 2.79
N PRO A 71 -10.03 -0.29 3.34
CA PRO A 71 -10.98 0.72 3.82
C PRO A 71 -10.37 1.65 4.87
N PHE A 72 -10.72 2.95 4.81
CA PHE A 72 -10.17 3.97 5.70
C PHE A 72 -10.29 3.61 7.20
N ARG A 73 -11.39 2.97 7.60
CA ARG A 73 -11.60 2.49 8.97
C ARG A 73 -10.54 1.50 9.48
N CYS A 74 -9.82 0.83 8.57
CA CYS A 74 -8.78 -0.15 8.89
C CYS A 74 -7.40 0.51 9.14
N TYR A 75 -7.29 1.83 8.96
CA TYR A 75 -6.12 2.61 9.35
C TYR A 75 -6.33 3.15 10.75
N LYS A 76 -5.64 2.58 11.73
CA LYS A 76 -5.75 2.99 13.14
C LYS A 76 -5.14 4.36 13.38
N TYR A 77 -5.85 5.17 14.17
CA TYR A 77 -5.34 6.41 14.75
C TYR A 77 -5.31 6.30 16.28
N LEU A 78 -4.38 6.99 16.93
CA LEU A 78 -4.07 6.86 18.36
C LEU A 78 -5.26 7.03 19.32
N PHE A 79 -6.27 7.79 18.90
CA PHE A 79 -7.43 8.11 19.73
C PHE A 79 -8.61 7.17 19.49
N ASP A 80 -8.49 6.22 18.56
CA ASP A 80 -9.50 5.18 18.39
C ASP A 80 -9.38 4.18 19.55
N LYS A 81 -10.34 4.28 20.46
CA LYS A 81 -10.47 3.38 21.62
C LYS A 81 -10.80 1.94 21.19
N ASP A 82 -11.20 1.74 19.95
CA ASP A 82 -11.55 0.44 19.43
C ASP A 82 -10.29 -0.35 19.06
N LYS A 83 -10.14 -1.47 19.74
CA LYS A 83 -9.07 -2.45 19.53
C LYS A 83 -9.12 -2.97 18.09
N SER A 84 -7.97 -2.96 17.44
CA SER A 84 -7.67 -3.63 16.18
C SER A 84 -8.87 -3.89 15.27
N ILE A 85 -9.10 -3.00 14.31
CA ILE A 85 -10.02 -3.32 13.22
C ILE A 85 -9.32 -4.38 12.38
N ASP A 86 -9.77 -5.61 12.56
CA ASP A 86 -9.40 -6.74 11.73
C ASP A 86 -9.92 -6.50 10.31
N LEU A 87 -9.12 -6.79 9.29
CA LEU A 87 -9.60 -6.81 7.90
C LEU A 87 -10.70 -7.86 7.70
N GLY A 88 -10.77 -8.85 8.61
CA GLY A 88 -11.58 -10.04 8.44
C GLY A 88 -10.85 -11.11 7.66
N LYS A 89 -11.03 -12.37 8.08
CA LYS A 89 -10.29 -13.54 7.57
C LYS A 89 -10.29 -13.70 6.05
N ASP A 90 -11.38 -13.28 5.40
CA ASP A 90 -11.57 -13.47 3.95
C ASP A 90 -11.60 -12.14 3.18
N PHE A 91 -11.03 -11.07 3.76
CA PHE A 91 -11.12 -9.75 3.13
C PHE A 91 -10.46 -9.72 1.75
N LEU A 92 -9.24 -10.27 1.63
CA LEU A 92 -8.53 -10.30 0.36
C LEU A 92 -9.24 -11.17 -0.66
N GLN A 93 -9.73 -12.34 -0.24
CA GLN A 93 -10.47 -13.27 -1.11
C GLN A 93 -11.76 -12.67 -1.66
N LYS A 94 -12.41 -11.80 -0.88
CA LYS A 94 -13.68 -11.14 -1.29
C LYS A 94 -13.46 -9.91 -2.17
N ASN A 95 -12.32 -9.24 -2.03
CA ASN A 95 -12.08 -7.96 -2.68
C ASN A 95 -11.07 -8.03 -3.83
N LEU A 96 -10.23 -9.05 -3.89
CA LEU A 96 -9.28 -9.25 -4.99
C LEU A 96 -9.68 -10.41 -5.89
N PRO A 97 -9.31 -10.39 -7.18
CA PRO A 97 -9.43 -11.54 -8.05
C PRO A 97 -8.72 -12.78 -7.48
N THR A 98 -9.22 -13.96 -7.82
CA THR A 98 -8.67 -15.24 -7.33
C THR A 98 -7.18 -15.35 -7.68
N ILE A 99 -6.37 -15.67 -6.68
CA ILE A 99 -4.93 -15.84 -6.83
C ILE A 99 -4.58 -17.21 -7.40
N ASN A 100 -3.69 -17.25 -8.37
CA ASN A 100 -3.05 -18.49 -8.83
C ASN A 100 -1.70 -18.67 -8.12
N LYS A 101 -1.66 -19.57 -7.15
CA LYS A 101 -0.45 -19.86 -6.35
C LYS A 101 0.70 -20.54 -7.11
N LYS A 102 0.47 -20.93 -8.37
CA LYS A 102 1.52 -21.47 -9.25
C LYS A 102 2.28 -20.38 -10.02
N GLU A 103 1.80 -19.16 -9.97
CA GLU A 103 2.36 -17.99 -10.63
C GLU A 103 2.96 -17.03 -9.59
N TYR A 104 3.85 -16.14 -10.02
CA TYR A 104 4.44 -15.16 -9.12
C TYR A 104 3.49 -13.96 -8.93
N ASN A 105 3.11 -13.72 -7.69
CA ASN A 105 2.06 -12.77 -7.31
C ASN A 105 2.62 -11.62 -6.49
N ILE A 106 2.57 -10.41 -7.05
CA ILE A 106 2.98 -9.17 -6.37
C ILE A 106 1.74 -8.44 -5.89
N LEU A 107 1.72 -8.05 -4.61
CA LEU A 107 0.67 -7.27 -4.00
C LEU A 107 1.16 -5.85 -3.69
N LEU A 108 0.50 -4.85 -4.25
CA LEU A 108 0.60 -3.47 -3.81
C LEU A 108 -0.39 -3.25 -2.68
N ALA A 109 0.09 -2.96 -1.47
CA ALA A 109 -0.74 -2.68 -0.30
C ALA A 109 -0.20 -1.47 0.44
N HIS A 110 -1.04 -0.44 0.69
CA HIS A 110 -0.54 0.81 1.28
C HIS A 110 0.06 0.60 2.68
N THR A 111 -0.51 -0.26 3.52
CA THR A 111 -0.06 -0.49 4.90
C THR A 111 0.62 -1.86 5.10
N PRO A 112 1.70 -1.95 5.88
CA PRO A 112 2.38 -3.21 6.17
C PRO A 112 1.73 -4.02 7.30
N PHE A 113 0.73 -3.47 8.02
CA PHE A 113 0.25 -4.04 9.28
C PHE A 113 -0.53 -5.34 9.11
N TYR A 114 -0.97 -5.67 7.91
CA TYR A 114 -1.70 -6.89 7.58
C TYR A 114 -0.83 -7.91 6.81
N PHE A 115 0.49 -7.92 7.08
CA PHE A 115 1.41 -8.82 6.38
C PHE A 115 1.03 -10.29 6.54
N GLU A 116 0.46 -10.68 7.68
CA GLU A 116 0.01 -12.06 7.91
C GLU A 116 -1.15 -12.45 7.00
N GLU A 117 -2.08 -11.54 6.77
CA GLU A 117 -3.22 -11.72 5.88
C GLU A 117 -2.76 -11.79 4.42
N TYR A 118 -1.81 -10.95 4.02
CA TYR A 118 -1.23 -10.95 2.67
C TYR A 118 -0.51 -12.25 2.36
N GLU A 119 0.27 -12.76 3.32
CA GLU A 119 0.98 -14.03 3.21
C GLU A 119 0.01 -15.20 3.10
N LYS A 120 -1.00 -15.29 3.99
CA LYS A 120 -2.03 -16.34 3.96
C LYS A 120 -2.83 -16.33 2.66
N TRP A 121 -3.09 -15.15 2.11
CA TRP A 121 -3.76 -15.02 0.81
C TRP A 121 -2.91 -15.59 -0.32
N GLY A 122 -1.57 -15.48 -0.25
CA GLY A 122 -0.64 -16.11 -1.17
C GLY A 122 0.19 -15.14 -2.00
N ALA A 123 0.38 -13.90 -1.54
CA ALA A 123 1.32 -12.98 -2.17
C ALA A 123 2.77 -13.43 -1.96
N ASP A 124 3.57 -13.49 -3.03
CA ASP A 124 5.00 -13.80 -2.99
C ASP A 124 5.81 -12.56 -2.61
N LEU A 125 5.45 -11.42 -3.17
CA LEU A 125 6.05 -10.12 -2.88
C LEU A 125 4.99 -9.09 -2.53
N ILE A 126 5.18 -8.39 -1.43
CA ILE A 126 4.33 -7.29 -1.01
C ILE A 126 5.15 -5.99 -1.04
N LEU A 127 4.64 -4.96 -1.70
CA LEU A 127 5.21 -3.62 -1.68
C LEU A 127 4.31 -2.71 -0.85
N ALA A 128 4.85 -2.21 0.28
CA ALA A 128 4.10 -1.41 1.24
C ALA A 128 4.82 -0.11 1.62
N GLY A 129 4.07 0.82 2.21
CA GLY A 129 4.55 2.11 2.70
C GLY A 129 3.89 2.52 4.00
N HIS A 130 3.22 3.67 4.02
CA HIS A 130 2.39 4.20 5.12
C HIS A 130 3.14 4.62 6.39
N VAL A 131 4.13 3.87 6.83
CA VAL A 131 4.82 4.07 8.13
C VAL A 131 5.93 5.10 8.10
N HIS A 132 6.31 5.59 6.91
CA HIS A 132 7.35 6.62 6.68
C HIS A 132 8.71 6.33 7.35
N GLY A 133 8.99 5.08 7.70
CA GLY A 133 10.17 4.69 8.48
C GLY A 133 10.08 5.02 9.96
N GLY A 134 8.89 5.39 10.44
CA GLY A 134 8.61 5.92 11.78
C GLY A 134 8.64 7.45 11.84
N ILE A 135 7.76 8.08 12.65
CA ILE A 135 7.75 9.53 12.89
C ILE A 135 9.05 9.95 13.61
N ILE A 136 9.49 9.12 14.56
CA ILE A 136 10.76 9.28 15.25
C ILE A 136 11.59 8.03 14.96
N ARG A 137 12.82 8.23 14.48
CA ARG A 137 13.77 7.15 14.19
C ARG A 137 15.07 7.41 14.96
N LEU A 138 15.51 6.37 15.67
CA LEU A 138 16.80 6.41 16.36
C LEU A 138 17.85 5.66 15.52
N PRO A 139 19.10 6.17 15.48
CA PRO A 139 20.22 5.43 14.92
C PRO A 139 20.34 4.07 15.60
N TYR A 140 20.59 3.03 14.82
CA TYR A 140 20.77 1.63 15.27
C TYR A 140 19.51 0.93 15.85
N VAL A 141 18.48 1.67 16.29
CA VAL A 141 17.27 1.11 16.91
C VAL A 141 16.10 1.00 15.91
N GLY A 142 16.08 1.86 14.89
CA GLY A 142 15.00 1.90 13.91
C GLY A 142 13.89 2.88 14.27
N GLY A 143 12.68 2.65 13.77
CA GLY A 143 11.50 3.48 14.05
C GLY A 143 11.08 3.37 15.51
N LEU A 144 11.16 4.49 16.25
CA LEU A 144 10.71 4.54 17.64
C LEU A 144 9.19 4.70 17.74
N LEU A 145 8.61 5.47 16.82
CA LEU A 145 7.18 5.81 16.84
C LEU A 145 6.62 5.75 15.41
N SER A 146 5.56 4.95 15.20
CA SER A 146 4.85 4.89 13.91
C SER A 146 3.90 6.07 13.73
N PRO A 147 3.40 6.36 12.51
CA PRO A 147 2.32 7.32 12.29
C PRO A 147 1.06 7.02 13.10
N ASN A 148 0.81 5.76 13.40
CA ASN A 148 -0.26 5.29 14.28
C ASN A 148 0.13 5.36 15.77
N ARG A 149 1.24 6.06 16.09
CA ARG A 149 1.80 6.27 17.44
C ARG A 149 2.02 4.99 18.26
N HIS A 150 2.27 3.86 17.60
CA HIS A 150 2.79 2.68 18.27
C HIS A 150 4.30 2.80 18.45
N PHE A 151 4.76 2.59 19.68
CA PHE A 151 6.18 2.48 19.95
C PHE A 151 6.73 1.17 19.35
N PHE A 152 7.92 1.25 18.76
CA PHE A 152 8.64 0.14 18.14
C PHE A 152 7.75 -0.64 17.15
N PRO A 153 7.31 0.02 16.04
CA PRO A 153 6.46 -0.66 15.07
C PRO A 153 7.15 -1.90 14.52
N LYS A 154 6.42 -3.02 14.46
CA LYS A 154 6.93 -4.30 13.94
C LYS A 154 7.46 -4.17 12.50
N TYR A 155 6.87 -3.27 11.71
CA TYR A 155 7.23 -3.00 10.32
C TYR A 155 7.43 -1.49 10.14
N ASP A 156 8.68 -1.03 10.08
CA ASP A 156 9.00 0.40 9.91
C ASP A 156 9.59 0.73 8.54
N LEU A 157 10.66 0.06 8.14
CA LEU A 157 11.37 0.25 6.88
C LEU A 157 12.22 -0.99 6.60
N GLY A 158 12.25 -1.46 5.36
CA GLY A 158 13.13 -2.53 4.92
C GLY A 158 12.40 -3.78 4.45
N LYS A 159 13.11 -4.91 4.50
CA LYS A 159 12.65 -6.21 4.02
C LYS A 159 12.25 -7.10 5.19
N TYR A 160 11.06 -7.67 5.10
CA TYR A 160 10.51 -8.62 6.06
C TYR A 160 10.11 -9.91 5.35
N ASN A 161 10.43 -11.05 5.94
CA ASN A 161 10.09 -12.36 5.38
C ASN A 161 9.17 -13.11 6.34
N LYS A 162 8.20 -13.81 5.79
CA LYS A 162 7.33 -14.74 6.51
C LYS A 162 6.96 -15.89 5.57
N ASN A 163 7.32 -17.11 5.94
CA ASN A 163 7.17 -18.29 5.10
C ASN A 163 7.73 -18.05 3.68
N ASN A 164 6.89 -18.16 2.65
CA ASN A 164 7.28 -17.95 1.25
C ASN A 164 7.08 -16.50 0.78
N SER A 165 6.62 -15.60 1.65
CA SER A 165 6.31 -14.22 1.30
C SER A 165 7.41 -13.25 1.76
N THR A 166 7.72 -12.29 0.90
CA THR A 166 8.60 -11.16 1.20
C THR A 166 7.78 -9.88 1.17
N MET A 167 7.91 -9.04 2.20
CA MET A 167 7.37 -7.69 2.18
C MET A 167 8.50 -6.66 2.21
N ILE A 168 8.41 -5.67 1.32
CA ILE A 168 9.29 -4.50 1.30
C ILE A 168 8.48 -3.29 1.74
N VAL A 169 8.93 -2.65 2.82
CA VAL A 169 8.32 -1.42 3.34
C VAL A 169 9.22 -0.24 3.00
N THR A 170 8.68 0.75 2.30
CA THR A 170 9.38 1.98 1.94
C THR A 170 8.98 3.13 2.85
N LYS A 171 9.91 4.08 3.08
CA LYS A 171 9.61 5.33 3.78
C LYS A 171 8.83 6.33 2.92
N GLY A 172 8.69 6.06 1.63
CA GLY A 172 8.12 7.00 0.67
C GLY A 172 9.07 8.14 0.31
N LEU A 173 8.61 9.04 -0.58
CA LEU A 173 9.35 10.22 -1.03
C LEU A 173 8.94 11.49 -0.27
N GLY A 174 7.83 11.44 0.46
CA GLY A 174 7.30 12.56 1.27
C GLY A 174 7.72 12.46 2.74
N GLY A 175 7.62 13.59 3.44
CA GLY A 175 7.74 13.62 4.90
C GLY A 175 6.39 13.38 5.60
N SER A 176 6.42 12.83 6.80
CA SER A 176 5.27 12.89 7.73
C SER A 176 5.19 14.31 8.31
N LYS A 177 4.00 14.93 8.24
CA LYS A 177 3.71 16.17 8.96
C LYS A 177 3.37 15.88 10.41
#